data_a48f1b1766d9d1dc87dacbf6449c4988
#
_entry.id   a48f1b1766d9d1dc87dacbf6449c4988
#
_cell.length_a   1.000
_cell.length_b   1.000
_cell.length_c   1.000
_cell.angle_alpha   90.00
_cell.angle_beta   90.00
_cell.angle_gamma   90.00
#
_symmetry.space_group_name_H-M   'P 1'
#
loop_
_entity.id
_entity.type
_entity.pdbx_description
1 polymer ?
#
loop_
_entity_poly.entity_id
_entity_poly.type
_entity_poly.pdbx_seq_one_letter_code
_entity_poly.pdbx_strand_id
1 'polypeptide(L)'
;MNKTKIDWCDSTWNPVTGCLHGCEYCYARRIANRFSGGGEKWKDDNLFAIDEKVYAEESEKACPYPYGFKPTLHRYRLDEYANKKGRNIFVCSMADLFGDWVPDAWIEEVFAACQKAPQHNYLFLTKNPARYVELINNTDFFVKTRNNMWFGYSYTGKESKQWWNPDYNIFASVEPILEPIEVPRCKWLIVGAETGRQKDKVIPQREWIEHLVYYCGKWNIPLFMKSSLADIWGEPLIQEFPKELMH
;
A
#
# COMPACT_ATOMS: atom_id res chain seq x y z
N MET A 1 -7.29 4.10 -17.73
CA MET A 1 -7.54 4.13 -16.27
C MET A 1 -7.60 2.69 -15.81
N ASN A 2 -6.59 2.25 -15.08
CA ASN A 2 -6.52 0.84 -14.70
C ASN A 2 -7.48 0.59 -13.53
N LYS A 3 -8.58 -0.15 -13.77
CA LYS A 3 -9.35 -0.75 -12.70
C LYS A 3 -8.39 -1.63 -11.89
N THR A 4 -8.23 -1.31 -10.62
CA THR A 4 -7.45 -2.17 -9.72
C THR A 4 -8.24 -3.45 -9.41
N LYS A 5 -7.50 -4.53 -9.12
CA LYS A 5 -8.07 -5.76 -8.54
C LYS A 5 -7.97 -5.76 -7.01
N ILE A 6 -7.51 -4.67 -6.43
CA ILE A 6 -7.45 -4.47 -4.98
C ILE A 6 -8.83 -4.00 -4.55
N ASP A 7 -9.53 -4.82 -3.78
CA ASP A 7 -10.96 -4.71 -3.48
C ASP A 7 -11.29 -3.61 -2.44
N TRP A 8 -10.30 -3.10 -1.69
CA TRP A 8 -10.48 -2.06 -0.68
C TRP A 8 -10.13 -0.63 -1.17
N CYS A 9 -9.90 -0.43 -2.47
CA CYS A 9 -9.67 0.90 -3.04
C CYS A 9 -10.21 0.97 -4.48
N ASP A 10 -10.50 2.19 -4.96
CA ASP A 10 -11.01 2.40 -6.32
C ASP A 10 -9.92 2.38 -7.39
N SER A 11 -8.72 2.80 -7.00
CA SER A 11 -7.59 2.95 -7.93
C SER A 11 -6.26 2.80 -7.21
N THR A 12 -5.23 2.44 -7.97
CA THR A 12 -3.83 2.52 -7.52
C THR A 12 -3.10 3.61 -8.27
N TRP A 13 -2.21 4.30 -7.57
CA TRP A 13 -1.33 5.33 -8.12
C TRP A 13 0.10 5.06 -7.65
N ASN A 14 1.02 4.93 -8.60
CA ASN A 14 2.38 4.49 -8.35
C ASN A 14 3.40 5.52 -8.86
N PRO A 15 3.50 6.71 -8.23
CA PRO A 15 4.56 7.67 -8.52
C PRO A 15 5.93 7.16 -8.10
N VAL A 16 5.99 6.28 -7.11
CA VAL A 16 7.18 5.51 -6.75
C VAL A 16 6.90 4.03 -6.98
N THR A 17 7.87 3.32 -7.54
CA THR A 17 7.86 1.86 -7.72
C THR A 17 9.15 1.26 -7.19
N GLY A 18 9.12 -0.05 -6.87
CA GLY A 18 10.29 -0.75 -6.34
C GLY A 18 10.43 -0.69 -4.83
N CYS A 19 11.02 -1.73 -4.25
CA CYS A 19 11.07 -1.92 -2.80
C CYS A 19 12.22 -2.86 -2.40
N LEU A 20 12.89 -2.58 -1.28
CA LEU A 20 14.03 -3.35 -0.79
C LEU A 20 13.72 -4.27 0.40
N HIS A 21 12.47 -4.36 0.88
CA HIS A 21 12.10 -5.24 2.02
C HIS A 21 12.36 -6.73 1.82
N GLY A 22 12.51 -7.22 0.59
CA GLY A 22 12.86 -8.63 0.36
C GLY A 22 11.74 -9.66 0.60
N CYS A 23 10.48 -9.25 0.78
CA CYS A 23 9.37 -10.17 1.07
C CYS A 23 9.25 -11.30 0.04
N GLU A 24 9.16 -12.56 0.49
CA GLU A 24 9.06 -13.75 -0.38
C GLU A 24 7.73 -13.80 -1.15
N TYR A 25 6.64 -13.38 -0.52
CA TYR A 25 5.28 -13.34 -1.09
C TYR A 25 5.00 -12.09 -1.94
N CYS A 26 6.00 -11.24 -2.23
CA CYS A 26 5.79 -9.96 -2.90
C CYS A 26 5.26 -10.09 -4.33
N TYR A 27 3.98 -9.74 -4.53
CA TYR A 27 3.36 -9.72 -5.86
C TYR A 27 3.91 -8.61 -6.74
N ALA A 28 4.26 -7.46 -6.14
CA ALA A 28 4.73 -6.27 -6.86
C ALA A 28 6.07 -6.55 -7.56
N ARG A 29 6.99 -7.23 -6.88
CA ARG A 29 8.27 -7.66 -7.48
C ARG A 29 8.06 -8.57 -8.69
N ARG A 30 7.13 -9.54 -8.60
CA ARG A 30 6.82 -10.43 -9.72
C ARG A 30 6.25 -9.67 -10.92
N ILE A 31 5.37 -8.71 -10.68
CA ILE A 31 4.81 -7.85 -11.73
C ILE A 31 5.89 -6.97 -12.35
N ALA A 32 6.69 -6.27 -11.53
CA ALA A 32 7.76 -5.41 -12.02
C ALA A 32 8.75 -6.17 -12.89
N ASN A 33 9.22 -7.33 -12.43
CA ASN A 33 10.15 -8.17 -13.19
C ASN A 33 9.56 -8.65 -14.53
N ARG A 34 8.26 -8.96 -14.57
CA ARG A 34 7.59 -9.38 -15.82
C ARG A 34 7.51 -8.26 -16.86
N PHE A 35 7.41 -7.00 -16.42
CA PHE A 35 7.19 -5.84 -17.29
C PHE A 35 8.38 -4.86 -17.34
N SER A 36 9.57 -5.33 -16.96
CA SER A 36 10.81 -4.53 -16.93
C SER A 36 11.63 -4.56 -18.22
N GLY A 37 11.11 -5.16 -19.26
CA GLY A 37 11.84 -5.22 -20.55
C GLY A 37 13.15 -6.03 -20.52
N GLY A 38 13.27 -7.02 -19.60
CA GLY A 38 14.47 -7.88 -19.51
C GLY A 38 15.33 -7.71 -18.24
N GLY A 39 14.82 -7.30 -17.26
CA GLY A 39 14.83 -6.95 -15.83
C GLY A 39 15.90 -7.34 -14.90
N GLU A 40 16.95 -8.07 -15.10
CA GLU A 40 18.02 -8.31 -14.10
C GLU A 40 19.33 -7.53 -14.37
N LYS A 41 19.32 -6.55 -15.26
CA LYS A 41 20.54 -5.82 -15.63
C LYS A 41 21.08 -4.87 -14.54
N TRP A 42 20.30 -4.60 -13.49
CA TRP A 42 20.65 -3.59 -12.48
C TRP A 42 21.00 -4.26 -11.15
N LYS A 43 22.29 -4.52 -10.95
CA LYS A 43 22.81 -5.19 -9.72
C LYS A 43 23.02 -4.24 -8.54
N ASP A 44 23.04 -2.93 -8.78
CA ASP A 44 23.33 -1.95 -7.74
C ASP A 44 22.05 -1.52 -7.01
N ASP A 45 22.15 -1.19 -5.73
CA ASP A 45 21.05 -0.68 -4.90
C ASP A 45 20.76 0.81 -5.17
N ASN A 46 20.94 1.24 -6.43
CA ASN A 46 20.74 2.59 -6.84
C ASN A 46 19.25 2.99 -6.81
N LEU A 47 19.01 4.23 -6.42
CA LEU A 47 17.73 4.89 -6.53
C LEU A 47 17.66 5.64 -7.85
N PHE A 48 16.51 5.60 -8.51
CA PHE A 48 16.31 6.25 -9.79
C PHE A 48 15.20 7.29 -9.71
N ALA A 49 15.39 8.43 -10.38
CA ALA A 49 14.32 9.41 -10.60
C ALA A 49 14.24 9.72 -12.09
N ILE A 50 13.02 9.66 -12.63
CA ILE A 50 12.78 9.86 -14.07
C ILE A 50 11.65 10.85 -14.29
N ASP A 51 11.90 11.81 -15.15
CA ASP A 51 10.95 12.89 -15.48
C ASP A 51 10.03 12.52 -16.65
N GLU A 52 10.49 11.60 -17.51
CA GLU A 52 9.77 11.18 -18.70
C GLU A 52 9.59 9.65 -18.77
N LYS A 53 8.66 9.21 -19.61
CA LYS A 53 8.46 7.78 -19.87
C LYS A 53 9.65 7.18 -20.59
N VAL A 54 10.10 6.03 -20.13
CA VAL A 54 11.14 5.22 -20.77
C VAL A 54 10.46 4.20 -21.70
N TYR A 55 10.97 4.07 -22.90
CA TYR A 55 10.50 3.10 -23.89
C TYR A 55 11.56 2.01 -24.09
N ALA A 56 11.12 0.76 -24.24
CA ALA A 56 12.03 -0.31 -24.65
C ALA A 56 12.45 -0.08 -26.13
N GLU A 57 13.66 -0.56 -26.47
CA GLU A 57 14.12 -0.55 -27.87
C GLU A 57 13.05 -1.17 -28.79
N GLU A 58 12.77 -0.51 -29.91
CA GLU A 58 11.78 -0.93 -30.92
C GLU A 58 10.33 -1.05 -30.42
N SER A 59 9.97 -0.44 -29.29
CA SER A 59 8.62 -0.48 -28.72
C SER A 59 7.98 0.90 -28.61
N GLU A 60 6.77 1.06 -29.11
CA GLU A 60 5.93 2.24 -28.88
C GLU A 60 5.30 2.27 -27.48
N LYS A 61 5.41 1.17 -26.73
CA LYS A 61 4.86 1.07 -25.38
C LYS A 61 5.89 1.45 -24.34
N ALA A 62 5.54 2.41 -23.49
CA ALA A 62 6.38 2.78 -22.37
C ALA A 62 6.60 1.59 -21.42
N CYS A 63 7.84 1.42 -20.96
CA CYS A 63 8.21 0.45 -19.96
C CYS A 63 7.76 0.96 -18.56
N PRO A 64 6.81 0.32 -17.89
CA PRO A 64 6.32 0.81 -16.60
C PRO A 64 7.32 0.64 -15.45
N TYR A 65 8.31 -0.25 -15.61
CA TYR A 65 9.35 -0.57 -14.62
C TYR A 65 10.73 -0.64 -15.29
N PRO A 66 11.28 0.49 -15.77
CA PRO A 66 12.50 0.49 -16.60
C PRO A 66 13.73 -0.03 -15.84
N TYR A 67 13.72 0.06 -14.52
CA TYR A 67 14.78 -0.43 -13.63
C TYR A 67 14.34 -1.66 -12.81
N GLY A 68 13.40 -2.46 -13.33
CA GLY A 68 12.86 -3.63 -12.64
C GLY A 68 12.15 -3.26 -11.34
N PHE A 69 12.51 -3.92 -10.24
CA PHE A 69 11.94 -3.64 -8.92
C PHE A 69 12.85 -2.76 -8.04
N LYS A 70 13.76 -1.99 -8.65
CA LYS A 70 14.57 -0.99 -7.94
C LYS A 70 13.74 0.25 -7.62
N PRO A 71 13.95 0.90 -6.46
CA PRO A 71 13.20 2.09 -6.09
C PRO A 71 13.36 3.19 -7.13
N THR A 72 12.24 3.62 -7.70
CA THR A 72 12.21 4.57 -8.82
C THR A 72 11.10 5.59 -8.60
N LEU A 73 11.44 6.88 -8.56
CA LEU A 73 10.48 7.98 -8.63
C LEU A 73 10.15 8.29 -10.09
N HIS A 74 8.87 8.28 -10.43
CA HIS A 74 8.35 8.61 -11.75
C HIS A 74 7.65 9.97 -11.70
N ARG A 75 8.36 11.08 -11.87
CA ARG A 75 7.80 12.43 -11.74
C ARG A 75 6.68 12.68 -12.74
N TYR A 76 6.75 12.12 -13.94
CA TYR A 76 5.68 12.22 -14.94
C TYR A 76 4.34 11.60 -14.50
N ARG A 77 4.30 10.85 -13.40
CA ARG A 77 3.06 10.28 -12.84
C ARG A 77 2.45 11.15 -11.75
N LEU A 78 3.15 12.18 -11.24
CA LEU A 78 2.69 12.96 -10.09
C LEU A 78 1.32 13.63 -10.33
N ASP A 79 1.05 14.08 -11.55
CA ASP A 79 -0.21 14.75 -11.90
C ASP A 79 -1.27 13.81 -12.54
N GLU A 80 -1.06 12.48 -12.51
CA GLU A 80 -1.90 11.49 -13.20
C GLU A 80 -3.37 11.53 -12.74
N TYR A 81 -3.62 11.90 -11.50
CA TYR A 81 -4.94 11.96 -10.88
C TYR A 81 -5.47 13.39 -10.65
N ALA A 82 -4.69 14.42 -10.95
CA ALA A 82 -5.01 15.82 -10.63
C ALA A 82 -6.42 16.25 -11.05
N ASN A 83 -6.86 15.84 -12.26
CA ASN A 83 -8.12 16.22 -12.86
C ASN A 83 -9.14 15.05 -12.92
N LYS A 84 -9.03 14.06 -12.05
CA LYS A 84 -9.99 12.94 -11.99
C LYS A 84 -11.04 13.17 -10.93
N LYS A 85 -12.22 12.52 -11.10
CA LYS A 85 -13.28 12.49 -10.07
C LYS A 85 -12.72 11.85 -8.79
N GLY A 86 -13.19 12.33 -7.64
CA GLY A 86 -12.82 11.81 -6.31
C GLY A 86 -12.95 10.30 -6.20
N ARG A 87 -11.99 9.69 -5.50
CA ARG A 87 -11.90 8.23 -5.27
C ARG A 87 -10.93 7.90 -4.15
N ASN A 88 -11.00 6.69 -3.65
CA ASN A 88 -10.04 6.12 -2.72
C ASN A 88 -8.84 5.57 -3.50
N ILE A 89 -7.67 6.19 -3.35
CA ILE A 89 -6.45 5.85 -4.10
C ILE A 89 -5.45 5.17 -3.17
N PHE A 90 -5.09 3.92 -3.47
CA PHE A 90 -3.94 3.28 -2.84
C PHE A 90 -2.64 3.79 -3.48
N VAL A 91 -1.86 4.54 -2.72
CA VAL A 91 -0.62 5.17 -3.17
C VAL A 91 0.54 4.17 -3.04
N CYS A 92 1.32 4.04 -4.10
CA CYS A 92 2.51 3.20 -4.16
C CYS A 92 2.24 1.70 -3.86
N SER A 93 1.16 1.13 -4.45
CA SER A 93 0.89 -0.31 -4.37
C SER A 93 2.03 -1.19 -4.91
N MET A 94 2.97 -0.59 -5.67
CA MET A 94 4.14 -1.22 -6.28
C MET A 94 5.46 -0.83 -5.59
N ALA A 95 5.40 -0.21 -4.40
CA ALA A 95 6.56 0.19 -3.59
C ALA A 95 6.18 0.21 -2.10
N ASP A 96 7.16 0.46 -1.25
CA ASP A 96 6.95 1.01 0.09
C ASP A 96 7.51 2.44 0.09
N LEU A 97 6.63 3.44 0.06
CA LEU A 97 7.00 4.86 0.02
C LEU A 97 7.76 5.30 1.28
N PHE A 98 7.58 4.59 2.38
CA PHE A 98 8.17 4.91 3.69
C PHE A 98 9.31 3.95 4.08
N GLY A 99 9.85 3.20 3.12
CA GLY A 99 11.06 2.42 3.32
C GLY A 99 12.26 3.33 3.63
N ASP A 100 13.21 2.85 4.45
CA ASP A 100 14.38 3.64 4.88
C ASP A 100 15.25 4.14 3.73
N TRP A 101 15.18 3.46 2.58
CA TRP A 101 15.89 3.83 1.36
C TRP A 101 15.23 4.96 0.56
N VAL A 102 13.98 5.34 0.88
CA VAL A 102 13.26 6.37 0.12
C VAL A 102 13.64 7.75 0.64
N PRO A 103 14.20 8.65 -0.18
CA PRO A 103 14.53 10.00 0.23
C PRO A 103 13.28 10.80 0.66
N ASP A 104 13.41 11.64 1.67
CA ASP A 104 12.33 12.54 2.13
C ASP A 104 11.78 13.39 0.99
N ALA A 105 12.67 13.91 0.13
CA ALA A 105 12.26 14.71 -1.03
C ALA A 105 11.27 14.00 -1.96
N TRP A 106 11.38 12.65 -2.12
CA TRP A 106 10.41 11.90 -2.93
C TRP A 106 9.04 11.84 -2.26
N ILE A 107 9.05 11.65 -0.94
CA ILE A 107 7.82 11.63 -0.14
C ILE A 107 7.15 13.00 -0.21
N GLU A 108 7.92 14.09 -0.09
CA GLU A 108 7.44 15.46 -0.23
C GLU A 108 6.81 15.73 -1.60
N GLU A 109 7.44 15.31 -2.69
CA GLU A 109 6.89 15.43 -4.05
C GLU A 109 5.53 14.70 -4.18
N VAL A 110 5.42 13.48 -3.63
CA VAL A 110 4.17 12.70 -3.64
C VAL A 110 3.08 13.40 -2.82
N PHE A 111 3.40 13.89 -1.62
CA PHE A 111 2.45 14.61 -0.77
C PHE A 111 2.01 15.95 -1.39
N ALA A 112 2.93 16.67 -2.02
CA ALA A 112 2.60 17.89 -2.75
C ALA A 112 1.60 17.62 -3.90
N ALA A 113 1.77 16.49 -4.60
CA ALA A 113 0.81 16.06 -5.62
C ALA A 113 -0.55 15.69 -5.02
N CYS A 114 -0.60 15.01 -3.87
CA CYS A 114 -1.84 14.74 -3.14
C CYS A 114 -2.57 16.04 -2.74
N GLN A 115 -1.83 17.04 -2.30
CA GLN A 115 -2.40 18.34 -1.88
C GLN A 115 -3.00 19.12 -3.06
N LYS A 116 -2.43 18.98 -4.26
CA LYS A 116 -2.98 19.59 -5.49
C LYS A 116 -4.30 18.97 -5.93
N ALA A 117 -4.61 17.75 -5.50
CA ALA A 117 -5.81 17.02 -5.87
C ALA A 117 -6.61 16.58 -4.62
N PRO A 118 -7.15 17.53 -3.83
CA PRO A 118 -7.78 17.28 -2.53
C PRO A 118 -9.13 16.55 -2.61
N GLN A 119 -9.65 16.31 -3.80
CA GLN A 119 -10.90 15.58 -4.03
C GLN A 119 -10.77 14.07 -3.82
N HIS A 120 -9.56 13.53 -3.71
CA HIS A 120 -9.30 12.11 -3.47
C HIS A 120 -9.03 11.81 -2.01
N ASN A 121 -9.30 10.57 -1.60
CA ASN A 121 -8.73 9.97 -0.40
C ASN A 121 -7.47 9.21 -0.78
N TYR A 122 -6.39 9.40 -0.03
CA TYR A 122 -5.09 8.78 -0.27
C TYR A 122 -4.77 7.79 0.84
N LEU A 123 -4.62 6.52 0.47
CA LEU A 123 -4.30 5.44 1.39
C LEU A 123 -2.84 5.03 1.19
N PHE A 124 -2.04 5.24 2.21
CA PHE A 124 -0.62 4.85 2.25
C PHE A 124 -0.46 3.58 3.07
N LEU A 125 0.39 2.66 2.66
CA LEU A 125 0.66 1.43 3.39
C LEU A 125 2.16 1.18 3.45
N THR A 126 2.69 0.90 4.65
CA THR A 126 4.11 0.62 4.85
C THR A 126 4.35 -0.57 5.78
N LYS A 127 5.51 -1.20 5.65
CA LYS A 127 6.10 -2.13 6.62
C LYS A 127 7.03 -1.43 7.63
N ASN A 128 7.28 -0.14 7.43
CA ASN A 128 8.12 0.69 8.29
C ASN A 128 7.35 1.86 8.91
N PRO A 129 6.40 1.61 9.84
CA PRO A 129 5.62 2.69 10.46
C PRO A 129 6.46 3.64 11.34
N ALA A 130 7.69 3.28 11.70
CA ALA A 130 8.61 4.19 12.41
C ALA A 130 8.90 5.45 11.59
N ARG A 131 8.92 5.32 10.25
CA ARG A 131 9.13 6.46 9.34
C ARG A 131 8.05 7.53 9.46
N TYR A 132 6.80 7.16 9.80
CA TYR A 132 5.75 8.14 10.08
C TYR A 132 6.12 9.03 11.27
N VAL A 133 6.72 8.47 12.33
CA VAL A 133 7.14 9.21 13.52
C VAL A 133 8.26 10.20 13.18
N GLU A 134 9.23 9.78 12.39
CA GLU A 134 10.33 10.63 11.92
C GLU A 134 9.81 11.82 11.13
N LEU A 135 8.91 11.59 10.18
CA LEU A 135 8.31 12.61 9.33
C LEU A 135 7.40 13.56 10.11
N ILE A 136 6.63 13.06 11.11
CA ILE A 136 5.79 13.91 11.97
C ILE A 136 6.64 14.85 12.82
N ASN A 137 7.78 14.38 13.32
CA ASN A 137 8.68 15.20 14.11
C ASN A 137 9.41 16.26 13.27
N ASN A 138 9.46 16.08 11.96
CA ASN A 138 9.90 17.09 11.01
C ASN A 138 8.70 18.02 10.69
N THR A 139 8.55 19.08 11.48
CA THR A 139 7.35 19.92 11.61
C THR A 139 6.80 20.51 10.32
N ASP A 140 7.61 20.67 9.27
CA ASP A 140 7.17 21.27 8.01
C ASP A 140 6.42 20.29 7.12
N PHE A 141 6.60 18.99 7.34
CA PHE A 141 6.10 17.94 6.46
C PHE A 141 4.63 17.57 6.74
N PHE A 142 4.29 17.29 8.00
CA PHE A 142 2.97 16.77 8.38
C PHE A 142 1.92 17.82 8.72
N VAL A 143 2.32 19.07 8.98
CA VAL A 143 1.37 20.19 9.16
C VAL A 143 0.43 20.37 7.96
N LYS A 144 0.79 19.80 6.80
CA LYS A 144 0.01 19.87 5.56
C LYS A 144 -0.82 18.62 5.28
N THR A 145 -0.79 17.58 6.14
CA THR A 145 -1.64 16.41 5.95
C THR A 145 -3.10 16.78 6.17
N ARG A 146 -3.98 16.28 5.31
CA ARG A 146 -5.40 16.56 5.35
C ARG A 146 -6.18 15.35 5.86
N ASN A 147 -7.42 15.56 6.26
CA ASN A 147 -8.34 14.50 6.72
C ASN A 147 -8.60 13.42 5.67
N ASN A 148 -8.25 13.66 4.39
CA ASN A 148 -8.35 12.71 3.30
C ASN A 148 -7.10 11.82 3.12
N MET A 149 -6.15 11.86 4.06
CA MET A 149 -4.97 11.00 4.06
C MET A 149 -5.08 9.93 5.15
N TRP A 150 -4.89 8.67 4.75
CA TRP A 150 -4.96 7.49 5.59
C TRP A 150 -3.60 6.80 5.65
N PHE A 151 -3.09 6.58 6.83
CA PHE A 151 -1.76 6.03 7.08
C PHE A 151 -1.89 4.60 7.57
N GLY A 152 -1.51 3.66 6.72
CA GLY A 152 -1.60 2.24 7.00
C GLY A 152 -0.25 1.62 7.34
N TYR A 153 -0.30 0.56 8.12
CA TYR A 153 0.85 -0.30 8.34
C TYR A 153 0.50 -1.78 8.17
N SER A 154 1.46 -2.54 7.64
CA SER A 154 1.31 -4.00 7.53
C SER A 154 1.57 -4.64 8.87
N TYR A 155 0.65 -5.51 9.31
CA TYR A 155 0.73 -6.24 10.57
C TYR A 155 0.49 -7.73 10.32
N THR A 156 1.58 -8.48 10.06
CA THR A 156 1.50 -9.89 9.63
C THR A 156 1.87 -10.88 10.73
N GLY A 157 2.26 -10.40 11.92
CA GLY A 157 2.65 -11.23 13.05
C GLY A 157 3.27 -10.40 14.17
N LYS A 158 3.73 -11.08 15.23
CA LYS A 158 4.26 -10.46 16.47
C LYS A 158 5.48 -9.57 16.25
N GLU A 159 6.27 -9.85 15.22
CA GLU A 159 7.45 -9.06 14.84
C GLU A 159 7.09 -7.74 14.13
N SER A 160 5.81 -7.55 13.75
CA SER A 160 5.36 -6.38 13.03
C SER A 160 5.32 -5.16 13.94
N LYS A 161 5.88 -4.05 13.48
CA LYS A 161 5.82 -2.77 14.18
C LYS A 161 4.44 -2.16 14.01
N GLN A 162 3.94 -1.52 15.06
CA GLN A 162 2.69 -0.76 15.05
C GLN A 162 2.97 0.72 15.21
N TRP A 163 2.08 1.54 14.67
CA TRP A 163 2.04 2.96 14.93
C TRP A 163 0.61 3.41 15.20
N TRP A 164 0.43 4.22 16.24
CA TRP A 164 -0.86 4.79 16.59
C TRP A 164 -0.71 6.26 17.02
N ASN A 165 -1.53 7.10 16.39
CA ASN A 165 -1.72 8.49 16.81
C ASN A 165 -3.19 8.85 16.52
N PRO A 166 -4.00 9.28 17.53
CA PRO A 166 -5.43 9.55 17.39
C PRO A 166 -5.75 10.69 16.42
N ASP A 167 -4.81 11.59 16.19
CA ASP A 167 -4.97 12.76 15.31
C ASP A 167 -4.94 12.40 13.82
N TYR A 168 -4.52 11.18 13.49
CA TYR A 168 -4.42 10.70 12.12
C TYR A 168 -5.45 9.61 11.80
N ASN A 169 -5.81 9.50 10.53
CA ASN A 169 -6.56 8.35 10.04
C ASN A 169 -5.60 7.19 9.83
N ILE A 170 -5.71 6.18 10.70
CA ILE A 170 -4.79 5.04 10.70
C ILE A 170 -5.57 3.77 10.38
N PHE A 171 -5.03 2.96 9.45
CA PHE A 171 -5.53 1.62 9.19
C PHE A 171 -4.42 0.58 9.35
N ALA A 172 -4.80 -0.64 9.65
CA ALA A 172 -3.89 -1.76 9.67
C ALA A 172 -4.26 -2.76 8.58
N SER A 173 -3.25 -3.31 7.90
CA SER A 173 -3.41 -4.38 6.93
C SER A 173 -2.79 -5.66 7.48
N VAL A 174 -3.64 -6.60 7.87
CA VAL A 174 -3.27 -7.95 8.28
C VAL A 174 -3.32 -8.83 7.04
N GLU A 175 -2.33 -8.67 6.20
CA GLU A 175 -2.21 -9.38 4.92
C GLU A 175 -0.75 -9.68 4.57
N PRO A 176 -0.41 -10.98 4.50
CA PRO A 176 -1.25 -12.12 4.83
C PRO A 176 -1.38 -12.35 6.35
N ILE A 177 -2.48 -13.01 6.77
CA ILE A 177 -2.61 -13.57 8.12
C ILE A 177 -1.72 -14.81 8.17
N LEU A 178 -0.63 -14.77 8.94
CA LEU A 178 0.36 -15.85 9.02
C LEU A 178 0.29 -16.63 10.33
N GLU A 179 -0.28 -16.03 11.37
CA GLU A 179 -0.43 -16.59 12.71
C GLU A 179 -1.63 -15.96 13.43
N PRO A 180 -2.12 -16.51 14.56
CA PRO A 180 -3.11 -15.83 15.38
C PRO A 180 -2.51 -14.56 15.96
N ILE A 181 -3.22 -13.44 15.79
CA ILE A 181 -2.79 -12.11 16.23
C ILE A 181 -3.92 -11.38 16.96
N GLU A 182 -3.54 -10.47 17.84
CA GLU A 182 -4.45 -9.49 18.43
C GLU A 182 -4.79 -8.40 17.42
N VAL A 183 -5.98 -7.79 17.57
CA VAL A 183 -6.38 -6.65 16.72
C VAL A 183 -5.44 -5.48 16.97
N PRO A 184 -4.73 -5.01 15.95
CA PRO A 184 -3.81 -3.88 16.07
C PRO A 184 -4.59 -2.57 16.27
N ARG A 185 -3.96 -1.56 16.87
CA ARG A 185 -4.57 -0.24 17.03
C ARG A 185 -4.77 0.44 15.70
N CYS A 186 -6.03 0.61 15.28
CA CYS A 186 -6.39 1.25 14.01
C CYS A 186 -7.81 1.81 14.07
N LYS A 187 -8.14 2.66 13.09
CA LYS A 187 -9.50 3.13 12.80
C LYS A 187 -10.17 2.30 11.69
N TRP A 188 -9.45 1.41 11.05
CA TRP A 188 -9.92 0.48 10.01
C TRP A 188 -8.99 -0.72 9.92
N LEU A 189 -9.55 -1.92 9.85
CA LEU A 189 -8.79 -3.16 9.73
C LEU A 189 -9.07 -3.84 8.39
N ILE A 190 -8.02 -4.11 7.63
CA ILE A 190 -8.08 -4.90 6.38
C ILE A 190 -7.42 -6.25 6.67
N VAL A 191 -8.09 -7.34 6.32
CA VAL A 191 -7.59 -8.71 6.54
C VAL A 191 -7.61 -9.54 5.27
N GLY A 192 -6.59 -10.38 5.07
CA GLY A 192 -6.49 -11.22 3.90
C GLY A 192 -5.56 -12.41 4.07
N ALA A 193 -5.80 -13.47 3.30
CA ALA A 193 -4.93 -14.63 3.24
C ALA A 193 -3.80 -14.43 2.23
N GLU A 194 -2.75 -15.22 2.37
CA GLU A 194 -1.65 -15.26 1.40
C GLU A 194 -2.16 -15.71 0.03
N THR A 195 -1.82 -14.93 -1.01
CA THR A 195 -2.22 -15.19 -2.38
C THR A 195 -1.03 -15.67 -3.22
N GLY A 196 -1.29 -16.51 -4.22
CA GLY A 196 -0.28 -17.02 -5.14
C GLY A 196 -0.22 -18.54 -5.18
N ARG A 197 0.74 -19.07 -5.96
CA ARG A 197 0.91 -20.51 -6.22
C ARG A 197 2.03 -21.16 -5.40
N GLN A 198 2.44 -20.53 -4.31
CA GLN A 198 3.48 -21.11 -3.43
C GLN A 198 2.93 -22.38 -2.76
N LYS A 199 3.74 -23.42 -2.70
CA LYS A 199 3.35 -24.72 -2.10
C LYS A 199 3.15 -24.64 -0.59
N ASP A 200 3.94 -23.78 0.07
CA ASP A 200 4.02 -23.69 1.53
C ASP A 200 3.33 -22.44 2.08
N LYS A 201 2.33 -21.89 1.35
CA LYS A 201 1.58 -20.73 1.83
C LYS A 201 0.79 -21.06 3.09
N VAL A 202 0.76 -20.12 4.02
CA VAL A 202 -0.07 -20.21 5.22
C VAL A 202 -1.53 -20.00 4.85
N ILE A 203 -2.37 -20.98 5.20
CA ILE A 203 -3.84 -20.86 5.13
C ILE A 203 -4.31 -20.50 6.52
N PRO A 204 -4.86 -19.30 6.77
CA PRO A 204 -5.32 -18.91 8.10
C PRO A 204 -6.45 -19.83 8.57
N GLN A 205 -6.43 -20.16 9.86
CA GLN A 205 -7.52 -20.89 10.49
C GLN A 205 -8.73 -19.96 10.66
N ARG A 206 -9.94 -20.50 10.55
CA ARG A 206 -11.17 -19.73 10.67
C ARG A 206 -11.27 -19.03 12.02
N GLU A 207 -10.84 -19.67 13.07
CA GLU A 207 -10.84 -19.16 14.45
C GLU A 207 -9.99 -17.88 14.60
N TRP A 208 -8.90 -17.75 13.83
CA TRP A 208 -8.07 -16.53 13.82
C TRP A 208 -8.85 -15.33 13.26
N ILE A 209 -9.67 -15.59 12.23
CA ILE A 209 -10.51 -14.57 11.59
C ILE A 209 -11.67 -14.21 12.51
N GLU A 210 -12.33 -15.20 13.14
CA GLU A 210 -13.43 -15.01 14.10
C GLU A 210 -12.99 -14.16 15.29
N HIS A 211 -11.77 -14.35 15.79
CA HIS A 211 -11.17 -13.53 16.83
C HIS A 211 -11.08 -12.05 16.39
N LEU A 212 -10.58 -11.77 15.20
CA LEU A 212 -10.49 -10.41 14.66
C LEU A 212 -11.88 -9.78 14.48
N VAL A 213 -12.84 -10.52 13.94
CA VAL A 213 -14.25 -10.09 13.78
C VAL A 213 -14.87 -9.71 15.13
N TYR A 214 -14.73 -10.59 16.14
CA TYR A 214 -15.28 -10.35 17.46
C TYR A 214 -14.76 -9.05 18.09
N TYR A 215 -13.44 -8.84 18.06
CA TYR A 215 -12.85 -7.65 18.67
C TYR A 215 -13.08 -6.38 17.84
N CYS A 216 -13.12 -6.45 16.53
CA CYS A 216 -13.52 -5.33 15.68
C CYS A 216 -14.95 -4.90 15.98
N GLY A 217 -15.89 -5.84 16.10
CA GLY A 217 -17.26 -5.54 16.51
C GLY A 217 -17.36 -4.94 17.91
N LYS A 218 -16.59 -5.48 18.88
CA LYS A 218 -16.56 -4.98 20.27
C LYS A 218 -16.04 -3.53 20.37
N TRP A 219 -15.10 -3.15 19.52
CA TRP A 219 -14.46 -1.82 19.54
C TRP A 219 -14.97 -0.88 18.45
N ASN A 220 -16.01 -1.28 17.69
CA ASN A 220 -16.57 -0.52 16.57
C ASN A 220 -15.51 -0.12 15.53
N ILE A 221 -14.59 -1.02 15.22
CA ILE A 221 -13.59 -0.86 14.16
C ILE A 221 -14.16 -1.46 12.88
N PRO A 222 -14.40 -0.70 11.80
CA PRO A 222 -14.77 -1.24 10.50
C PRO A 222 -13.77 -2.32 10.06
N LEU A 223 -14.28 -3.46 9.58
CA LEU A 223 -13.48 -4.59 9.13
C LEU A 223 -13.69 -4.83 7.65
N PHE A 224 -12.59 -4.95 6.90
CA PHE A 224 -12.63 -5.31 5.49
C PHE A 224 -11.93 -6.65 5.24
N MET A 225 -12.71 -7.65 4.87
CA MET A 225 -12.20 -8.95 4.43
C MET A 225 -11.93 -8.92 2.94
N LYS A 226 -10.70 -9.27 2.55
CA LYS A 226 -10.35 -9.43 1.14
C LYS A 226 -10.94 -10.71 0.56
N SER A 227 -11.17 -10.71 -0.74
CA SER A 227 -11.67 -11.86 -1.50
C SER A 227 -10.84 -13.15 -1.30
N SER A 228 -9.57 -13.02 -0.91
CA SER A 228 -8.70 -14.16 -0.56
C SER A 228 -9.16 -14.97 0.66
N LEU A 229 -10.11 -14.48 1.44
CA LEU A 229 -10.70 -15.18 2.60
C LEU A 229 -12.02 -15.92 2.26
N ALA A 230 -12.55 -15.79 1.04
CA ALA A 230 -13.86 -16.37 0.68
C ALA A 230 -13.95 -17.88 0.93
N ASP A 231 -12.92 -18.64 0.59
CA ASP A 231 -12.89 -20.10 0.77
C ASP A 231 -12.82 -20.52 2.25
N ILE A 232 -12.40 -19.61 3.15
CA ILE A 232 -12.22 -19.89 4.58
C ILE A 232 -13.40 -19.38 5.38
N TRP A 233 -13.82 -18.14 5.08
CA TRP A 233 -14.91 -17.46 5.80
C TRP A 233 -16.29 -17.87 5.30
N GLY A 234 -16.44 -17.99 4.00
CA GLY A 234 -17.72 -18.12 3.28
C GLY A 234 -18.29 -16.76 2.87
N GLU A 235 -19.43 -16.77 2.23
CA GLU A 235 -20.11 -15.56 1.77
C GLU A 235 -21.34 -15.25 2.62
N PRO A 236 -21.70 -13.98 2.85
CA PRO A 236 -21.00 -12.79 2.37
C PRO A 236 -19.75 -12.46 3.20
N LEU A 237 -18.72 -11.89 2.57
CA LEU A 237 -17.57 -11.32 3.26
C LEU A 237 -17.97 -10.03 3.99
N ILE A 238 -17.36 -9.76 5.14
CA ILE A 238 -17.50 -8.48 5.83
C ILE A 238 -16.62 -7.46 5.12
N GLN A 239 -17.23 -6.43 4.52
CA GLN A 239 -16.51 -5.42 3.74
C GLN A 239 -16.96 -4.00 4.14
N GLU A 240 -16.59 -3.62 5.36
CA GLU A 240 -16.95 -2.33 5.94
C GLU A 240 -15.86 -1.28 5.64
N PHE A 241 -16.31 -0.06 5.38
CA PHE A 241 -15.45 1.11 5.20
C PHE A 241 -15.71 2.14 6.29
N PRO A 242 -14.68 2.89 6.72
CA PRO A 242 -14.89 4.14 7.47
C PRO A 242 -15.77 5.11 6.68
N LYS A 243 -16.58 5.90 7.39
CA LYS A 243 -17.52 6.85 6.76
C LYS A 243 -16.84 7.83 5.79
N GLU A 244 -15.62 8.23 6.10
CA GLU A 244 -14.80 9.14 5.31
C GLU A 244 -14.38 8.55 3.95
N LEU A 245 -14.41 7.23 3.81
CA LEU A 245 -14.08 6.51 2.58
C LEU A 245 -15.30 6.05 1.77
N MET A 246 -16.53 6.30 2.30
CA MET A 246 -17.77 6.01 1.56
C MET A 246 -18.07 7.13 0.54
N HIS A 247 -18.43 6.75 -0.68
CA HIS A 247 -18.79 7.66 -1.78
C HIS A 247 -20.30 7.65 -2.04
#